data_c657b85d0a70241b7cf469ccc09210d4
#
_entry.id   c657b85d0a70241b7cf469ccc09210d4
#
_cell.length_a   1.000
_cell.length_b   1.000
_cell.length_c   1.000
_cell.angle_alpha   90.00
_cell.angle_beta   90.00
_cell.angle_gamma   90.00
#
_symmetry.space_group_name_H-M   'P 1'
#
loop_
_entity.id
_entity.type
_entity.pdbx_description
1 polymer ?
#
loop_
_entity_poly.entity_id
_entity_poly.type
_entity_poly.pdbx_seq_one_letter_code
_entity_poly.pdbx_strand_id
1 'polypeptide(L)'
;MEIRVKRQSGIIESRATIMKELTRRELLNQGAGLAGSAALGLPLLGALDAAQAGAASSKRKLKVVVAGAHPDDPETGCGGTIARYSDLGHEVVVLYLTRGERGIKGKSYDEAGKIRTAEAEKACEILKARPVFAGQVNGKVEVTYARYDEFRKVLEAEKPDLVYTHWPIDTHEDHRATALLTYDAWLRNQKSFALYFFEVMTGEQSSHFWPTHYVDITATEERKREACYAHASQGPDDFYRIHSEMNSFRGHECGCRFAEAFIRHVQSPDDSLPEAG
;
A
#
# COMPACT_ATOMS: atom_id res chain seq x y z
N MET A 1 -5.06 41.00 26.56
CA MET A 1 -6.31 40.22 26.46
C MET A 1 -5.92 38.75 26.68
N GLU A 2 -5.93 38.33 27.96
CA GLU A 2 -5.54 36.99 28.38
C GLU A 2 -6.73 36.04 28.22
N ILE A 3 -6.53 34.97 27.45
CA ILE A 3 -7.52 33.89 27.32
C ILE A 3 -7.21 32.83 28.39
N ARG A 4 -8.01 32.82 29.47
CA ARG A 4 -7.99 31.77 30.50
C ARG A 4 -8.78 30.57 30.01
N VAL A 5 -8.10 29.44 29.72
CA VAL A 5 -8.74 28.15 29.49
C VAL A 5 -8.98 27.45 30.83
N LYS A 6 -10.26 27.29 31.24
CA LYS A 6 -10.63 26.45 32.39
C LYS A 6 -10.62 24.97 31.97
N ARG A 7 -9.78 24.17 32.63
CA ARG A 7 -9.89 22.70 32.61
C ARG A 7 -11.03 22.27 33.52
N GLN A 8 -12.01 21.55 32.98
CA GLN A 8 -12.94 20.76 33.78
C GLN A 8 -12.29 19.43 34.11
N SER A 9 -12.09 19.19 35.42
CA SER A 9 -11.70 17.89 35.98
C SER A 9 -12.95 17.03 36.14
N GLY A 10 -13.14 16.05 35.24
CA GLY A 10 -14.08 14.95 35.43
C GLY A 10 -13.33 13.70 35.85
N ILE A 11 -13.60 13.21 37.03
CA ILE A 11 -13.06 11.97 37.59
C ILE A 11 -13.74 10.81 36.86
N ILE A 12 -12.97 10.06 36.05
CA ILE A 12 -13.36 8.74 35.59
C ILE A 12 -12.44 7.75 36.32
N GLU A 13 -12.98 7.03 37.29
CA GLU A 13 -12.32 5.87 37.87
C GLU A 13 -12.26 4.74 36.84
N SER A 14 -11.09 4.58 36.21
CA SER A 14 -10.78 3.44 35.39
C SER A 14 -10.17 2.36 36.29
N ARG A 15 -10.84 1.22 36.38
CA ARG A 15 -10.27 -0.01 36.93
C ARG A 15 -9.08 -0.46 36.08
N ALA A 16 -7.90 -0.05 36.48
CA ALA A 16 -6.67 -0.59 35.93
C ALA A 16 -6.49 -2.02 36.50
N THR A 17 -6.70 -3.02 35.65
CA THR A 17 -6.21 -4.38 35.90
C THR A 17 -4.69 -4.33 35.80
N ILE A 18 -4.02 -4.40 36.95
CA ILE A 18 -2.55 -4.49 37.03
C ILE A 18 -2.16 -5.85 36.45
N MET A 19 -1.70 -5.84 35.20
CA MET A 19 -0.97 -6.97 34.65
C MET A 19 0.40 -7.03 35.31
N LYS A 20 0.63 -8.07 36.12
CA LYS A 20 1.90 -8.35 36.76
C LYS A 20 2.90 -8.74 35.67
N GLU A 21 3.93 -7.95 35.48
CA GLU A 21 5.04 -8.32 34.58
C GLU A 21 5.73 -9.57 35.14
N LEU A 22 5.66 -10.66 34.39
CA LEU A 22 6.38 -11.90 34.66
C LEU A 22 7.84 -11.72 34.25
N THR A 23 8.75 -11.92 35.16
CA THR A 23 10.17 -11.88 34.88
C THR A 23 10.60 -13.11 34.05
N ARG A 24 11.69 -12.96 33.27
CA ARG A 24 12.27 -14.02 32.41
C ARG A 24 12.54 -15.33 33.18
N ARG A 25 12.73 -15.26 34.49
CA ARG A 25 13.00 -16.39 35.39
C ARG A 25 11.70 -17.15 35.75
N GLU A 26 10.56 -16.46 35.81
CA GLU A 26 9.25 -17.07 36.07
C GLU A 26 8.71 -17.82 34.87
N LEU A 27 9.00 -17.34 33.65
CA LEU A 27 8.67 -18.04 32.39
C LEU A 27 9.45 -19.36 32.23
N LEU A 28 10.70 -19.43 32.67
CA LEU A 28 11.53 -20.63 32.56
C LEU A 28 11.16 -21.70 33.63
N ASN A 29 10.55 -21.32 34.75
CA ASN A 29 10.13 -22.27 35.79
C ASN A 29 8.77 -22.94 35.50
N GLN A 30 7.96 -22.43 34.59
CA GLN A 30 6.71 -23.08 34.17
C GLN A 30 6.90 -24.17 33.10
N GLY A 31 8.09 -24.25 32.48
CA GLY A 31 8.44 -25.27 31.48
C GLY A 31 9.07 -26.56 32.03
N ALA A 32 9.31 -26.68 33.34
CA ALA A 32 10.10 -27.77 33.93
C ALA A 32 9.28 -28.79 34.75
N GLY A 33 8.04 -29.04 34.41
CA GLY A 33 7.13 -29.86 35.19
C GLY A 33 6.44 -31.00 34.42
N LEU A 34 7.11 -31.70 33.50
CA LEU A 34 6.61 -32.96 32.91
C LEU A 34 7.77 -33.83 32.39
N ALA A 35 8.54 -34.37 33.31
CA ALA A 35 9.46 -35.48 33.02
C ALA A 35 9.31 -36.53 34.11
N GLY A 36 8.67 -37.62 33.82
CA GLY A 36 8.67 -38.79 34.68
C GLY A 36 7.52 -39.73 34.45
N SER A 37 7.63 -40.67 33.51
CA SER A 37 7.35 -42.10 33.74
C SER A 37 7.65 -42.91 32.47
N ALA A 38 8.45 -43.95 32.67
CA ALA A 38 9.13 -44.75 31.70
C ALA A 38 8.25 -45.85 31.05
N ALA A 39 8.69 -46.18 29.83
CA ALA A 39 8.80 -47.51 29.21
C ALA A 39 7.58 -48.43 29.13
N LEU A 40 7.20 -48.74 27.90
CA LEU A 40 7.13 -50.08 27.30
C LEU A 40 6.60 -49.98 25.86
N GLY A 41 7.45 -50.27 24.94
CA GLY A 41 7.34 -51.11 23.75
C GLY A 41 6.33 -50.79 22.65
N LEU A 42 6.85 -50.44 21.49
CA LEU A 42 6.68 -51.02 20.15
C LEU A 42 6.58 -49.95 19.05
N PRO A 43 7.14 -50.22 17.85
CA PRO A 43 7.41 -49.22 16.82
C PRO A 43 6.22 -49.08 15.87
N LEU A 44 5.48 -47.98 16.02
CA LEU A 44 4.42 -47.58 15.07
C LEU A 44 4.42 -46.05 14.83
N LEU A 45 5.60 -45.47 14.75
CA LEU A 45 5.80 -44.00 14.57
C LEU A 45 6.49 -43.69 13.24
N GLY A 46 6.28 -44.53 12.22
CA GLY A 46 6.90 -44.30 10.90
C GLY A 46 5.96 -43.93 9.76
N ALA A 47 4.69 -43.66 10.03
CA ALA A 47 3.70 -43.44 8.94
C ALA A 47 2.86 -42.17 9.06
N LEU A 48 3.09 -41.30 10.05
CA LEU A 48 2.30 -40.08 10.24
C LEU A 48 3.05 -38.80 9.86
N ASP A 49 4.38 -38.83 9.71
CA ASP A 49 5.16 -37.63 9.33
C ASP A 49 5.23 -37.37 7.80
N ALA A 50 4.78 -38.31 6.97
CA ALA A 50 4.78 -38.15 5.51
C ALA A 50 3.49 -37.52 4.95
N ALA A 51 2.46 -37.31 5.77
CA ALA A 51 1.17 -36.75 5.32
C ALA A 51 0.99 -35.27 5.60
N GLN A 52 1.91 -34.61 6.32
CA GLN A 52 1.84 -33.17 6.61
C GLN A 52 2.75 -32.31 5.74
N ALA A 53 3.55 -32.90 4.85
CA ALA A 53 4.44 -32.16 3.94
C ALA A 53 3.80 -31.80 2.58
N GLY A 54 2.48 -31.86 2.44
CA GLY A 54 1.84 -31.79 1.13
C GLY A 54 0.64 -30.85 0.97
N ALA A 55 0.31 -30.04 1.95
CA ALA A 55 -0.68 -28.96 1.76
C ALA A 55 0.03 -27.60 1.76
N ALA A 56 0.71 -27.29 0.67
CA ALA A 56 0.89 -25.90 0.30
C ALA A 56 -0.53 -25.34 0.14
N SER A 57 -1.04 -24.67 1.17
CA SER A 57 -2.25 -23.85 1.07
C SER A 57 -2.04 -22.96 -0.14
N SER A 58 -2.77 -23.17 -1.22
CA SER A 58 -2.75 -22.25 -2.34
C SER A 58 -3.29 -20.94 -1.78
N LYS A 59 -2.37 -20.02 -1.44
CA LYS A 59 -2.74 -18.69 -0.92
C LYS A 59 -3.75 -18.12 -1.92
N ARG A 60 -4.88 -17.65 -1.42
CA ARG A 60 -5.94 -17.07 -2.24
C ARG A 60 -5.35 -15.98 -3.15
N LYS A 61 -5.65 -16.02 -4.45
CA LYS A 61 -5.25 -14.98 -5.37
C LYS A 61 -5.97 -13.69 -4.99
N LEU A 62 -5.21 -12.63 -4.69
CA LEU A 62 -5.73 -11.31 -4.35
C LEU A 62 -5.91 -10.46 -5.61
N LYS A 63 -6.85 -9.52 -5.53
CA LYS A 63 -7.03 -8.42 -6.47
C LYS A 63 -6.55 -7.13 -5.79
N VAL A 64 -5.47 -6.59 -6.28
CA VAL A 64 -4.84 -5.36 -5.76
C VAL A 64 -5.10 -4.22 -6.73
N VAL A 65 -5.59 -3.09 -6.24
CA VAL A 65 -5.75 -1.86 -7.02
C VAL A 65 -4.83 -0.78 -6.45
N VAL A 66 -4.04 -0.15 -7.31
CA VAL A 66 -3.23 1.02 -6.95
C VAL A 66 -3.79 2.23 -7.68
N ALA A 67 -4.43 3.15 -6.95
CA ALA A 67 -5.11 4.31 -7.47
C ALA A 67 -4.24 5.56 -7.33
N GLY A 68 -3.72 6.06 -8.45
CA GLY A 68 -2.97 7.31 -8.55
C GLY A 68 -3.72 8.39 -9.33
N ALA A 69 -3.28 9.62 -9.20
CA ALA A 69 -3.87 10.76 -9.91
C ALA A 69 -3.42 10.79 -11.38
N HIS A 70 -2.12 10.56 -11.60
CA HIS A 70 -1.49 10.65 -12.92
C HIS A 70 -0.73 9.37 -13.27
N PRO A 71 -0.48 9.13 -14.58
CA PRO A 71 0.55 8.18 -15.01
C PRO A 71 1.92 8.60 -14.43
N ASP A 72 2.56 7.78 -13.65
CA ASP A 72 3.80 7.86 -12.87
C ASP A 72 3.60 7.78 -11.34
N ASP A 73 2.51 8.30 -10.78
CA ASP A 73 2.27 8.26 -9.33
C ASP A 73 2.23 6.85 -8.73
N PRO A 74 1.47 5.88 -9.30
CA PRO A 74 1.46 4.51 -8.79
C PRO A 74 2.81 3.83 -8.89
N GLU A 75 3.56 4.10 -9.94
CA GLU A 75 4.89 3.55 -10.17
C GLU A 75 5.90 4.09 -9.18
N THR A 76 5.85 5.39 -8.89
CA THR A 76 6.75 6.02 -7.94
C THR A 76 6.42 5.67 -6.50
N GLY A 77 5.12 5.63 -6.14
CA GLY A 77 4.67 5.32 -4.78
C GLY A 77 4.63 3.84 -4.44
N CYS A 78 4.35 2.96 -5.41
CA CYS A 78 4.02 1.54 -5.20
C CYS A 78 4.69 0.57 -6.20
N GLY A 79 5.56 1.01 -7.10
CA GLY A 79 6.06 0.18 -8.21
C GLY A 79 6.73 -1.12 -7.77
N GLY A 80 7.51 -1.09 -6.70
CA GLY A 80 8.14 -2.26 -6.13
C GLY A 80 7.13 -3.22 -5.50
N THR A 81 6.14 -2.70 -4.81
CA THR A 81 5.02 -3.45 -4.21
C THR A 81 4.13 -4.07 -5.31
N ILE A 82 3.79 -3.33 -6.36
CA ILE A 82 3.08 -3.84 -7.55
C ILE A 82 3.82 -5.04 -8.12
N ALA A 83 5.13 -4.89 -8.35
CA ALA A 83 5.98 -5.94 -8.90
C ALA A 83 5.99 -7.19 -8.00
N ARG A 84 6.05 -7.03 -6.68
CA ARG A 84 5.99 -8.15 -5.73
C ARG A 84 4.65 -8.88 -5.76
N TYR A 85 3.53 -8.16 -5.74
CA TYR A 85 2.21 -8.80 -5.86
C TYR A 85 2.07 -9.58 -7.17
N SER A 86 2.54 -9.00 -8.29
CA SER A 86 2.53 -9.68 -9.59
C SER A 86 3.34 -10.97 -9.59
N ASP A 87 4.54 -10.95 -8.99
CA ASP A 87 5.43 -12.13 -8.91
C ASP A 87 4.86 -13.23 -8.00
N LEU A 88 4.09 -12.85 -6.99
CA LEU A 88 3.33 -13.79 -6.15
C LEU A 88 2.07 -14.35 -6.84
N GLY A 89 1.80 -13.93 -8.08
CA GLY A 89 0.66 -14.42 -8.89
C GLY A 89 -0.66 -13.71 -8.60
N HIS A 90 -0.65 -12.62 -7.84
CA HIS A 90 -1.83 -11.79 -7.60
C HIS A 90 -2.21 -10.99 -8.84
N GLU A 91 -3.46 -10.56 -8.94
CA GLU A 91 -3.92 -9.66 -10.00
C GLU A 91 -3.74 -8.20 -9.54
N VAL A 92 -2.98 -7.42 -10.32
CA VAL A 92 -2.74 -6.01 -10.00
C VAL A 92 -3.33 -5.12 -11.07
N VAL A 93 -4.08 -4.12 -10.64
CA VAL A 93 -4.66 -3.06 -11.48
C VAL A 93 -4.07 -1.73 -11.05
N VAL A 94 -3.55 -0.97 -12.00
CA VAL A 94 -3.13 0.41 -11.79
C VAL A 94 -4.23 1.32 -12.32
N LEU A 95 -4.90 2.02 -11.41
CA LEU A 95 -6.01 2.92 -11.69
C LEU A 95 -5.51 4.36 -11.69
N TYR A 96 -5.52 5.01 -12.84
CA TYR A 96 -5.18 6.42 -12.99
C TYR A 96 -6.47 7.26 -13.03
N LEU A 97 -6.55 8.29 -12.18
CA LEU A 97 -7.70 9.21 -12.18
C LEU A 97 -7.79 10.00 -13.48
N THR A 98 -6.64 10.41 -14.01
CA THR A 98 -6.48 11.16 -15.26
C THR A 98 -5.49 10.48 -16.20
N ARG A 99 -5.36 11.01 -17.42
CA ARG A 99 -4.29 10.59 -18.34
C ARG A 99 -3.09 11.53 -18.34
N GLY A 100 -3.01 12.47 -17.37
CA GLY A 100 -1.92 13.43 -17.28
C GLY A 100 -1.90 14.46 -18.41
N GLU A 101 -3.06 14.91 -18.89
CA GLU A 101 -3.25 15.73 -20.10
C GLU A 101 -2.52 17.08 -20.06
N ARG A 102 -2.19 17.59 -18.87
CA ARG A 102 -1.42 18.84 -18.71
C ARG A 102 0.08 18.62 -18.45
N GLY A 103 0.52 17.36 -18.37
CA GLY A 103 1.87 17.01 -17.94
C GLY A 103 2.98 17.28 -18.97
N ILE A 104 2.67 17.67 -20.21
CA ILE A 104 3.69 17.91 -21.25
C ILE A 104 3.57 19.35 -21.77
N LYS A 105 4.55 20.17 -21.45
CA LYS A 105 4.59 21.59 -21.88
C LYS A 105 4.60 21.70 -23.40
N GLY A 106 3.72 22.55 -23.94
CA GLY A 106 3.63 22.82 -25.37
C GLY A 106 2.82 21.81 -26.18
N LYS A 107 2.26 20.78 -25.54
CA LYS A 107 1.34 19.83 -26.16
C LYS A 107 -0.12 20.21 -25.89
N SER A 108 -1.02 19.85 -26.79
CA SER A 108 -2.44 19.86 -26.51
C SER A 108 -2.79 18.76 -25.49
N TYR A 109 -3.94 18.91 -24.82
CA TYR A 109 -4.41 17.90 -23.85
C TYR A 109 -4.57 16.51 -24.48
N ASP A 110 -5.04 16.45 -25.73
CA ASP A 110 -5.22 15.18 -26.43
C ASP A 110 -3.86 14.53 -26.77
N GLU A 111 -2.88 15.30 -27.26
CA GLU A 111 -1.53 14.79 -27.54
C GLU A 111 -0.81 14.34 -26.27
N ALA A 112 -0.81 15.16 -25.21
CA ALA A 112 -0.19 14.80 -23.96
C ALA A 112 -0.85 13.56 -23.32
N GLY A 113 -2.19 13.51 -23.31
CA GLY A 113 -2.93 12.36 -22.82
C GLY A 113 -2.63 11.07 -23.59
N LYS A 114 -2.49 11.13 -24.93
CA LYS A 114 -2.08 9.95 -25.73
C LYS A 114 -0.67 9.47 -25.40
N ILE A 115 0.28 10.39 -25.31
CA ILE A 115 1.68 10.05 -24.97
C ILE A 115 1.72 9.40 -23.58
N ARG A 116 1.16 10.05 -22.57
CA ARG A 116 1.20 9.57 -21.19
C ARG A 116 0.40 8.28 -20.98
N THR A 117 -0.67 8.06 -21.74
CA THR A 117 -1.38 6.77 -21.76
C THR A 117 -0.47 5.64 -22.25
N ALA A 118 0.25 5.85 -23.37
CA ALA A 118 1.18 4.84 -23.90
C ALA A 118 2.35 4.56 -22.93
N GLU A 119 2.85 5.59 -22.25
CA GLU A 119 3.88 5.45 -21.20
C GLU A 119 3.36 4.63 -20.01
N ALA A 120 2.12 4.90 -19.54
CA ALA A 120 1.47 4.14 -18.47
C ALA A 120 1.23 2.66 -18.85
N GLU A 121 0.77 2.41 -20.07
CA GLU A 121 0.61 1.04 -20.60
C GLU A 121 1.94 0.30 -20.60
N LYS A 122 3.03 0.96 -21.02
CA LYS A 122 4.38 0.39 -20.99
C LYS A 122 4.88 0.12 -19.56
N ALA A 123 4.67 1.05 -18.64
CA ALA A 123 5.02 0.87 -17.22
C ALA A 123 4.24 -0.31 -16.60
N CYS A 124 2.95 -0.41 -16.88
CA CYS A 124 2.13 -1.54 -16.45
C CYS A 124 2.60 -2.89 -17.04
N GLU A 125 3.04 -2.91 -18.31
CA GLU A 125 3.63 -4.12 -18.92
C GLU A 125 4.88 -4.58 -18.15
N ILE A 126 5.79 -3.66 -17.81
CA ILE A 126 7.00 -3.93 -17.01
C ILE A 126 6.63 -4.50 -15.64
N LEU A 127 5.63 -3.91 -14.97
CA LEU A 127 5.16 -4.32 -13.64
C LEU A 127 4.25 -5.57 -13.67
N LYS A 128 3.87 -6.06 -14.86
CA LYS A 128 2.88 -7.13 -15.05
C LYS A 128 1.53 -6.80 -14.40
N ALA A 129 1.11 -5.55 -14.55
CA ALA A 129 -0.15 -5.01 -14.06
C ALA A 129 -1.04 -4.57 -15.23
N ARG A 130 -2.32 -4.26 -14.96
CA ARG A 130 -3.27 -3.81 -15.95
C ARG A 130 -3.66 -2.35 -15.69
N PRO A 131 -3.51 -1.43 -16.69
CA PRO A 131 -3.94 -0.04 -16.53
C PRO A 131 -5.47 0.11 -16.65
N VAL A 132 -6.03 1.03 -15.87
CA VAL A 132 -7.42 1.51 -15.96
C VAL A 132 -7.41 3.03 -15.79
N PHE A 133 -8.22 3.74 -16.58
CA PHE A 133 -8.33 5.19 -16.51
C PHE A 133 -9.74 5.59 -16.08
N ALA A 134 -9.86 6.39 -15.01
CA ALA A 134 -11.15 6.80 -14.45
C ALA A 134 -11.82 7.98 -15.20
N GLY A 135 -11.11 8.60 -16.16
CA GLY A 135 -11.69 9.52 -17.12
C GLY A 135 -11.83 10.98 -16.67
N GLN A 136 -11.25 11.38 -15.53
CA GLN A 136 -11.11 12.80 -15.21
C GLN A 136 -9.92 13.42 -15.97
N VAL A 137 -9.86 14.73 -16.03
CA VAL A 137 -8.85 15.48 -16.80
C VAL A 137 -7.88 16.16 -15.84
N ASN A 138 -6.57 15.92 -16.01
CA ASN A 138 -5.52 16.50 -15.17
C ASN A 138 -5.63 18.02 -15.08
N GLY A 139 -5.59 18.55 -13.84
CA GLY A 139 -5.74 19.97 -13.52
C GLY A 139 -7.18 20.51 -13.71
N LYS A 140 -8.15 19.62 -13.92
CA LYS A 140 -9.60 19.90 -13.90
C LYS A 140 -10.35 18.82 -13.12
N VAL A 141 -9.66 18.16 -12.22
CA VAL A 141 -10.23 17.13 -11.37
C VAL A 141 -11.27 17.75 -10.44
N GLU A 142 -12.42 17.10 -10.34
CA GLU A 142 -13.53 17.54 -9.52
C GLU A 142 -13.83 16.50 -8.43
N VAL A 143 -14.18 17.01 -7.25
CA VAL A 143 -14.70 16.21 -6.13
C VAL A 143 -16.13 16.65 -5.89
N THR A 144 -17.07 16.05 -6.64
CA THR A 144 -18.50 16.32 -6.57
C THR A 144 -19.26 15.03 -6.28
N TYR A 145 -20.53 15.13 -5.96
CA TYR A 145 -21.39 13.97 -5.72
C TYR A 145 -21.40 12.98 -6.90
N ALA A 146 -21.43 13.51 -8.13
CA ALA A 146 -21.38 12.70 -9.34
C ALA A 146 -20.03 11.99 -9.49
N ARG A 147 -18.91 12.69 -9.20
CA ARG A 147 -17.56 12.13 -9.29
C ARG A 147 -17.30 11.04 -8.24
N TYR A 148 -17.84 11.18 -7.04
CA TYR A 148 -17.81 10.09 -6.04
C TYR A 148 -18.49 8.83 -6.57
N ASP A 149 -19.67 8.94 -7.19
CA ASP A 149 -20.38 7.78 -7.73
C ASP A 149 -19.70 7.17 -8.96
N GLU A 150 -19.15 7.99 -9.85
CA GLU A 150 -18.39 7.53 -11.03
C GLU A 150 -17.13 6.76 -10.60
N PHE A 151 -16.31 7.34 -9.74
CA PHE A 151 -15.07 6.71 -9.26
C PHE A 151 -15.36 5.42 -8.48
N ARG A 152 -16.38 5.44 -7.61
CA ARG A 152 -16.82 4.26 -6.88
C ARG A 152 -17.17 3.10 -7.83
N LYS A 153 -17.93 3.36 -8.90
CA LYS A 153 -18.32 2.34 -9.90
C LYS A 153 -17.11 1.73 -10.60
N VAL A 154 -16.11 2.56 -10.95
CA VAL A 154 -14.87 2.08 -11.56
C VAL A 154 -14.14 1.15 -10.59
N LEU A 155 -14.01 1.55 -9.31
CA LEU A 155 -13.33 0.75 -8.30
C LEU A 155 -14.10 -0.53 -7.96
N GLU A 156 -15.43 -0.47 -7.82
CA GLU A 156 -16.29 -1.63 -7.57
C GLU A 156 -16.25 -2.68 -8.69
N ALA A 157 -16.13 -2.24 -9.95
CA ALA A 157 -16.01 -3.16 -11.09
C ALA A 157 -14.76 -4.05 -10.97
N GLU A 158 -13.73 -3.56 -10.32
CA GLU A 158 -12.49 -4.32 -10.07
C GLU A 158 -12.62 -5.30 -8.92
N LYS A 159 -13.58 -5.14 -7.99
CA LYS A 159 -13.76 -5.99 -6.80
C LYS A 159 -12.45 -6.19 -6.02
N PRO A 160 -11.81 -5.13 -5.56
CA PRO A 160 -10.51 -5.22 -4.92
C PRO A 160 -10.57 -5.92 -3.57
N ASP A 161 -9.49 -6.62 -3.21
CA ASP A 161 -9.19 -7.06 -1.85
C ASP A 161 -8.37 -6.00 -1.09
N LEU A 162 -7.46 -5.31 -1.82
CA LEU A 162 -6.62 -4.23 -1.31
C LEU A 162 -6.64 -3.05 -2.27
N VAL A 163 -6.63 -1.84 -1.71
CA VAL A 163 -6.49 -0.60 -2.48
C VAL A 163 -5.39 0.25 -1.85
N TYR A 164 -4.46 0.68 -2.68
CA TYR A 164 -3.47 1.71 -2.37
C TYR A 164 -3.88 3.01 -3.04
N THR A 165 -3.70 4.14 -2.36
CA THR A 165 -3.99 5.47 -2.92
C THR A 165 -3.08 6.53 -2.31
N HIS A 166 -3.11 7.74 -2.86
CA HIS A 166 -2.35 8.86 -2.31
C HIS A 166 -2.66 9.13 -0.85
N TRP A 167 -1.66 9.61 -0.12
CA TRP A 167 -1.85 10.26 1.17
C TRP A 167 -2.60 11.59 1.00
N PRO A 168 -3.64 11.88 1.80
CA PRO A 168 -4.50 13.05 1.57
C PRO A 168 -3.87 14.40 1.93
N ILE A 169 -2.72 14.41 2.62
CA ILE A 169 -1.98 15.65 2.93
C ILE A 169 -0.83 15.77 1.93
N ASP A 170 -1.12 16.37 0.81
CA ASP A 170 -0.23 16.52 -0.34
C ASP A 170 -0.39 17.90 -0.95
N THR A 171 0.65 18.44 -1.58
CA THR A 171 0.60 19.76 -2.22
C THR A 171 -0.18 19.74 -3.53
N HIS A 172 -0.24 18.57 -4.22
CA HIS A 172 -0.93 18.45 -5.50
C HIS A 172 -2.44 18.21 -5.30
N GLU A 173 -3.26 19.06 -5.92
CA GLU A 173 -4.73 18.99 -5.79
C GLU A 173 -5.32 17.68 -6.30
N ASP A 174 -4.82 17.15 -7.43
CA ASP A 174 -5.33 15.91 -8.02
C ASP A 174 -4.98 14.68 -7.13
N HIS A 175 -3.83 14.70 -6.40
CA HIS A 175 -3.48 13.67 -5.41
C HIS A 175 -4.48 13.65 -4.26
N ARG A 176 -4.78 14.83 -3.70
CA ARG A 176 -5.80 14.96 -2.64
C ARG A 176 -7.16 14.52 -3.10
N ALA A 177 -7.55 14.88 -4.34
CA ALA A 177 -8.82 14.47 -4.93
C ALA A 177 -8.90 12.95 -5.08
N THR A 178 -7.84 12.30 -5.59
CA THR A 178 -7.77 10.84 -5.72
C THR A 178 -7.91 10.15 -4.36
N ALA A 179 -7.22 10.66 -3.34
CA ALA A 179 -7.33 10.16 -1.97
C ALA A 179 -8.77 10.25 -1.44
N LEU A 180 -9.44 11.40 -1.63
CA LEU A 180 -10.82 11.63 -1.18
C LEU A 180 -11.82 10.74 -1.91
N LEU A 181 -11.70 10.61 -3.24
CA LEU A 181 -12.57 9.75 -4.05
C LEU A 181 -12.43 8.28 -3.65
N THR A 182 -11.18 7.82 -3.42
CA THR A 182 -10.91 6.46 -2.98
C THR A 182 -11.45 6.20 -1.58
N TYR A 183 -11.25 7.14 -0.65
CA TYR A 183 -11.74 7.03 0.73
C TYR A 183 -13.27 6.98 0.79
N ASP A 184 -13.96 7.84 0.03
CA ASP A 184 -15.43 7.81 -0.06
C ASP A 184 -15.93 6.48 -0.65
N ALA A 185 -15.28 5.98 -1.72
CA ALA A 185 -15.60 4.68 -2.30
C ALA A 185 -15.44 3.55 -1.28
N TRP A 186 -14.37 3.57 -0.48
CA TRP A 186 -14.15 2.60 0.60
C TRP A 186 -15.26 2.63 1.67
N LEU A 187 -15.67 3.83 2.10
CA LEU A 187 -16.77 3.99 3.06
C LEU A 187 -18.09 3.46 2.50
N ARG A 188 -18.42 3.81 1.27
CA ARG A 188 -19.68 3.38 0.61
C ARG A 188 -19.69 1.89 0.29
N ASN A 189 -18.53 1.27 0.09
CA ASN A 189 -18.36 -0.16 -0.05
C ASN A 189 -18.26 -0.90 1.29
N GLN A 190 -18.77 -0.30 2.37
CA GLN A 190 -18.82 -0.89 3.71
C GLN A 190 -17.44 -1.37 4.21
N LYS A 191 -16.36 -0.71 3.77
CA LYS A 191 -14.97 -1.03 4.14
C LYS A 191 -14.57 -2.46 3.76
N SER A 192 -15.05 -2.95 2.62
CA SER A 192 -14.91 -4.36 2.20
C SER A 192 -13.52 -4.75 1.74
N PHE A 193 -12.62 -3.80 1.49
CA PHE A 193 -11.23 -4.02 1.11
C PHE A 193 -10.28 -3.30 2.06
N ALA A 194 -9.03 -3.76 2.14
CA ALA A 194 -8.00 -3.08 2.91
C ALA A 194 -7.54 -1.81 2.19
N LEU A 195 -7.44 -0.70 2.92
CA LEU A 195 -7.05 0.61 2.39
C LEU A 195 -5.69 1.04 2.93
N TYR A 196 -4.78 1.35 2.00
CA TYR A 196 -3.45 1.86 2.27
C TYR A 196 -3.21 3.19 1.56
N PHE A 197 -2.44 4.06 2.20
CA PHE A 197 -2.01 5.32 1.62
C PHE A 197 -0.53 5.29 1.37
N PHE A 198 -0.10 5.72 0.19
CA PHE A 198 1.30 5.88 -0.19
C PHE A 198 1.72 7.35 -0.24
N GLU A 199 3.00 7.59 -0.12
CA GLU A 199 3.63 8.90 -0.24
C GLU A 199 4.21 9.12 -1.64
N VAL A 200 4.24 10.39 -2.07
CA VAL A 200 4.93 10.83 -3.29
C VAL A 200 5.83 12.00 -2.91
N MET A 201 7.11 11.92 -3.27
CA MET A 201 8.11 12.98 -3.05
C MET A 201 7.98 13.62 -1.65
N THR A 202 8.10 12.81 -0.61
CA THR A 202 7.95 13.25 0.78
C THR A 202 8.89 14.41 1.11
N GLY A 203 8.30 15.45 1.69
CA GLY A 203 8.98 16.72 1.98
C GLY A 203 8.78 17.78 0.89
N GLU A 204 8.49 17.39 -0.35
CA GLU A 204 8.12 18.31 -1.45
C GLU A 204 6.61 18.26 -1.75
N GLN A 205 6.04 17.07 -1.89
CA GLN A 205 4.61 16.88 -2.15
C GLN A 205 3.88 16.33 -0.93
N SER A 206 4.08 15.07 -0.58
CA SER A 206 3.47 14.50 0.62
C SER A 206 4.11 15.07 1.89
N SER A 207 3.27 15.46 2.85
CA SER A 207 3.71 15.97 4.14
C SER A 207 2.98 15.28 5.29
N HIS A 208 3.59 15.29 6.49
CA HIS A 208 3.04 14.63 7.68
C HIS A 208 2.74 13.13 7.46
N PHE A 209 3.55 12.46 6.65
CA PHE A 209 3.43 11.03 6.39
C PHE A 209 4.22 10.24 7.43
N TRP A 210 3.50 9.51 8.30
CA TRP A 210 4.07 8.65 9.33
C TRP A 210 3.71 7.20 9.03
N PRO A 211 4.56 6.45 8.32
CA PRO A 211 4.22 5.11 7.87
C PRO A 211 4.03 4.14 9.03
N THR A 212 3.11 3.20 8.82
CA THR A 212 2.80 2.14 9.77
C THR A 212 3.16 0.75 9.22
N HIS A 213 3.37 0.65 7.91
CA HIS A 213 3.64 -0.59 7.18
C HIS A 213 4.73 -0.36 6.15
N TYR A 214 5.54 -1.37 5.94
CA TYR A 214 6.64 -1.35 4.98
C TYR A 214 6.62 -2.61 4.12
N VAL A 215 7.00 -2.47 2.87
CA VAL A 215 7.22 -3.57 1.94
C VAL A 215 8.67 -3.53 1.50
N ASP A 216 9.44 -4.56 1.80
CA ASP A 216 10.79 -4.73 1.27
C ASP A 216 10.71 -4.90 -0.26
N ILE A 217 11.23 -3.96 -1.00
CA ILE A 217 11.27 -3.97 -2.46
C ILE A 217 12.67 -4.19 -3.02
N THR A 218 13.61 -4.63 -2.18
CA THR A 218 15.02 -4.82 -2.59
C THR A 218 15.14 -5.69 -3.85
N ALA A 219 14.32 -6.74 -3.96
CA ALA A 219 14.32 -7.64 -5.12
C ALA A 219 13.59 -7.07 -6.36
N THR A 220 12.78 -6.04 -6.20
CA THR A 220 11.92 -5.48 -7.26
C THR A 220 12.20 -4.00 -7.56
N GLU A 221 13.17 -3.40 -6.88
CA GLU A 221 13.52 -1.97 -7.04
C GLU A 221 13.95 -1.66 -8.48
N GLU A 222 14.74 -2.51 -9.10
CA GLU A 222 15.19 -2.32 -10.51
C GLU A 222 13.97 -2.27 -11.46
N ARG A 223 13.03 -3.17 -11.30
CA ARG A 223 11.80 -3.19 -12.11
C ARG A 223 10.89 -1.98 -11.83
N LYS A 224 10.82 -1.52 -10.57
CA LYS A 224 10.18 -0.23 -10.24
C LYS A 224 10.85 0.91 -11.01
N ARG A 225 12.18 0.97 -10.98
CA ARG A 225 12.94 1.98 -11.68
C ARG A 225 12.65 1.94 -13.19
N GLU A 226 12.69 0.77 -13.83
CA GLU A 226 12.35 0.62 -15.24
C GLU A 226 10.94 1.13 -15.57
N ALA A 227 9.96 0.82 -14.72
CA ALA A 227 8.58 1.31 -14.88
C ALA A 227 8.48 2.83 -14.76
N CYS A 228 9.18 3.44 -13.79
CA CYS A 228 9.25 4.90 -13.66
C CYS A 228 9.91 5.55 -14.90
N TYR A 229 10.94 4.91 -15.45
CA TYR A 229 11.64 5.40 -16.67
C TYR A 229 10.81 5.22 -17.94
N ALA A 230 9.77 4.41 -17.95
CA ALA A 230 8.81 4.35 -19.05
C ALA A 230 8.04 5.67 -19.24
N HIS A 231 7.94 6.50 -18.19
CA HIS A 231 7.34 7.84 -18.25
C HIS A 231 8.34 8.90 -18.74
N ALA A 232 8.94 8.64 -19.92
CA ALA A 232 10.02 9.44 -20.49
C ALA A 232 9.66 10.92 -20.68
N SER A 233 8.38 11.23 -20.94
CA SER A 233 7.90 12.61 -21.12
C SER A 233 7.96 13.46 -19.83
N GLN A 234 8.17 12.81 -18.67
CA GLN A 234 8.18 13.46 -17.36
C GLN A 234 9.60 13.74 -16.81
N GLY A 235 10.65 13.40 -17.55
CA GLY A 235 12.03 13.58 -17.09
C GLY A 235 12.40 12.69 -15.89
N PRO A 236 12.37 11.36 -16.04
CA PRO A 236 12.52 10.44 -14.92
C PRO A 236 13.86 10.55 -14.17
N ASP A 237 14.91 11.05 -14.79
CA ASP A 237 16.20 11.29 -14.10
C ASP A 237 16.06 12.25 -12.93
N ASP A 238 15.17 13.24 -13.04
CA ASP A 238 14.97 14.24 -12.00
C ASP A 238 14.12 13.69 -10.85
N PHE A 239 12.93 13.15 -11.13
CA PHE A 239 12.02 12.71 -10.07
C PHE A 239 12.42 11.38 -9.44
N TYR A 240 12.99 10.42 -10.21
CA TYR A 240 13.31 9.09 -9.66
C TYR A 240 14.43 9.14 -8.63
N ARG A 241 15.36 10.08 -8.74
CA ARG A 241 16.44 10.25 -7.74
C ARG A 241 15.85 10.44 -6.34
N ILE A 242 14.84 11.29 -6.18
CA ILE A 242 14.18 11.54 -4.90
C ILE A 242 13.49 10.29 -4.39
N HIS A 243 12.77 9.57 -5.27
CA HIS A 243 12.10 8.31 -4.89
C HIS A 243 13.10 7.21 -4.51
N SER A 244 14.25 7.12 -5.16
CA SER A 244 15.31 6.18 -4.79
C SER A 244 15.90 6.48 -3.41
N GLU A 245 16.12 7.75 -3.09
CA GLU A 245 16.57 8.20 -1.77
C GLU A 245 15.51 7.87 -0.70
N MET A 246 14.22 8.12 -0.98
CA MET A 246 13.10 7.76 -0.10
C MET A 246 13.06 6.24 0.14
N ASN A 247 13.11 5.43 -0.91
CA ASN A 247 13.09 3.98 -0.79
C ASN A 247 14.25 3.45 0.06
N SER A 248 15.45 4.04 -0.08
CA SER A 248 16.60 3.73 0.75
C SER A 248 16.39 4.12 2.21
N PHE A 249 15.83 5.30 2.47
CA PHE A 249 15.50 5.75 3.82
C PHE A 249 14.44 4.85 4.48
N ARG A 250 13.38 4.50 3.76
CA ARG A 250 12.35 3.56 4.24
C ARG A 250 12.91 2.16 4.50
N GLY A 251 13.88 1.74 3.68
CA GLY A 251 14.63 0.52 3.93
C GLY A 251 15.41 0.54 5.26
N HIS A 252 16.03 1.68 5.58
CA HIS A 252 16.67 1.87 6.89
C HIS A 252 15.69 1.75 8.06
N GLU A 253 14.47 2.28 7.93
CA GLU A 253 13.47 2.22 8.99
C GLU A 253 12.99 0.78 9.26
N CYS A 254 12.94 -0.09 8.26
CA CYS A 254 12.44 -1.47 8.41
C CYS A 254 13.53 -2.55 8.32
N GLY A 255 14.81 -2.19 8.15
CA GLY A 255 15.94 -3.12 8.21
C GLY A 255 16.23 -3.86 6.90
N CYS A 256 15.88 -3.29 5.74
CA CYS A 256 16.24 -3.81 4.42
C CYS A 256 16.95 -2.74 3.56
N ARG A 257 17.33 -3.06 2.32
CA ARG A 257 18.04 -2.11 1.45
C ARG A 257 17.13 -1.06 0.87
N PHE A 258 15.97 -1.47 0.36
CA PHE A 258 14.95 -0.59 -0.23
C PHE A 258 13.57 -1.02 0.23
N ALA A 259 12.75 -0.07 0.68
CA ALA A 259 11.35 -0.31 1.02
C ALA A 259 10.44 0.77 0.46
N GLU A 260 9.21 0.40 0.21
CA GLU A 260 8.06 1.32 0.09
C GLU A 260 7.30 1.34 1.41
N ALA A 261 6.76 2.50 1.76
CA ALA A 261 6.12 2.71 3.06
C ALA A 261 4.67 3.16 2.90
N PHE A 262 3.82 2.71 3.83
CA PHE A 262 2.38 2.89 3.75
C PHE A 262 1.77 3.23 5.10
N ILE A 263 0.68 3.98 5.08
CA ILE A 263 -0.23 4.11 6.22
C ILE A 263 -1.45 3.26 5.93
N ARG A 264 -1.67 2.21 6.73
CA ARG A 264 -2.88 1.39 6.65
C ARG A 264 -4.01 2.05 7.42
N HIS A 265 -5.19 2.14 6.84
CA HIS A 265 -6.36 2.63 7.55
C HIS A 265 -6.76 1.66 8.68
N VAL A 266 -6.91 2.18 9.90
CA VAL A 266 -7.12 1.36 11.13
C VAL A 266 -8.36 0.47 11.12
N GLN A 267 -9.37 0.79 10.30
CA GLN A 267 -10.60 0.02 10.17
C GLN A 267 -10.62 -0.87 8.93
N SER A 268 -9.50 -1.05 8.27
CA SER A 268 -9.38 -2.01 7.16
C SER A 268 -9.58 -3.44 7.66
N PRO A 269 -10.21 -4.33 6.85
CA PRO A 269 -10.27 -5.74 7.16
C PRO A 269 -8.86 -6.35 7.16
N ASP A 270 -8.71 -7.53 7.76
CA ASP A 270 -7.44 -8.25 7.74
C ASP A 270 -7.05 -8.61 6.31
N ASP A 271 -5.78 -8.39 6.00
CA ASP A 271 -5.18 -8.60 4.69
C ASP A 271 -3.74 -9.10 4.84
N SER A 272 -3.10 -9.41 3.71
CA SER A 272 -1.68 -9.76 3.67
C SER A 272 -0.92 -8.80 2.76
N LEU A 273 0.08 -8.10 3.31
CA LEU A 273 1.13 -7.48 2.50
C LEU A 273 2.01 -8.58 1.89
N PRO A 274 2.76 -8.29 0.79
CA PRO A 274 3.74 -9.21 0.28
C PRO A 274 4.73 -9.61 1.38
N GLU A 275 4.91 -10.90 1.60
CA GLU A 275 5.90 -11.37 2.59
C GLU A 275 7.29 -10.90 2.17
N ALA A 276 8.12 -10.53 3.17
CA ALA A 276 9.52 -10.32 2.94
C ALA A 276 10.13 -11.64 2.44
N GLY A 277 10.71 -11.63 1.25
CA GLY A 277 11.37 -12.78 0.66
C GLY A 277 12.70 -13.09 1.34
#